data_432c7e0c1d70a560965b8a9693342722
#
_entry.id   432c7e0c1d70a560965b8a9693342722
#
_cell.length_a   1.000
_cell.length_b   1.000
_cell.length_c   1.000
_cell.angle_alpha   90.00
_cell.angle_beta   90.00
_cell.angle_gamma   90.00
#
_symmetry.space_group_name_H-M   'P 1'
#
loop_
_entity.id
_entity.type
_entity.pdbx_description
1 polymer ?
#
loop_
_entity_poly.entity_id
_entity_poly.type
_entity_poly.pdbx_seq_one_letter_code
_entity_poly.pdbx_strand_id
1 'polypeptide(L)'
;STLSSSSAASDVYKRQLMKLTPDHEIVFIQGGGTMQFLMESYNFLHTRAAYADTGVWAHKARDSAAFFGKVYDANSSKDRNYSYIPEDYLIRPETDYLHITTNNTIYGTEYWKFPKVDIPIICDMSSDILSRRIDFNRFDMIWAGIQKNLGAAGMALVILKKDFAKTARTDIPPFLQYKTFIEKNSSYNTPPVFCIYTLNKILHWIIKQGGLDIIEKRNKEKAKLIYDIIDKSNGFYKGHAVKKDRSRMNITFNLSSADEEKDFIEKAKENRFIGVNGHRLVGGCRISLYNAVTIDACKAVAQFMEAYRKDHQ
;
A
#
# COMPACT_ATOMS: atom_id res chain seq x y z
N SER A 1 -19.06 18.33 17.80
CA SER A 1 -18.51 17.24 18.64
C SER A 1 -17.04 17.05 18.32
N THR A 2 -16.26 16.56 19.27
CA THR A 2 -14.82 16.25 19.09
C THR A 2 -14.52 15.36 17.89
N LEU A 3 -15.48 14.57 17.46
CA LEU A 3 -15.35 13.67 16.30
C LEU A 3 -15.39 14.42 14.96
N SER A 4 -16.31 15.37 14.81
CA SER A 4 -16.41 16.19 13.60
C SER A 4 -15.20 17.10 13.44
N SER A 5 -14.67 17.65 14.53
CA SER A 5 -13.46 18.47 14.51
C SER A 5 -12.20 17.65 14.20
N SER A 6 -12.08 16.45 14.71
CA SER A 6 -10.94 15.55 14.44
C SER A 6 -10.95 15.02 13.00
N SER A 7 -12.13 14.71 12.45
CA SER A 7 -12.31 14.32 11.06
C SER A 7 -12.00 15.48 10.12
N ALA A 8 -12.53 16.68 10.38
CA ALA A 8 -12.27 17.88 9.59
C ALA A 8 -10.77 18.27 9.63
N ALA A 9 -10.13 18.21 10.80
CA ALA A 9 -8.70 18.45 10.92
C ALA A 9 -7.88 17.44 10.10
N SER A 10 -8.21 16.16 10.19
CA SER A 10 -7.56 15.11 9.37
C SER A 10 -7.73 15.35 7.87
N ASP A 11 -8.88 15.88 7.45
CA ASP A 11 -9.12 16.22 6.05
C ASP A 11 -8.22 17.36 5.57
N VAL A 12 -8.12 18.44 6.34
CA VAL A 12 -7.23 19.57 6.02
C VAL A 12 -5.78 19.09 5.87
N TYR A 13 -5.28 18.29 6.82
CA TYR A 13 -3.90 17.82 6.78
C TYR A 13 -3.62 16.87 5.61
N LYS A 14 -4.56 15.99 5.26
CA LYS A 14 -4.42 15.13 4.08
C LYS A 14 -4.35 15.94 2.79
N ARG A 15 -5.27 16.91 2.63
CA ARG A 15 -5.26 17.80 1.46
C ARG A 15 -3.95 18.56 1.35
N GLN A 16 -3.42 19.08 2.46
CA GLN A 16 -2.14 19.77 2.51
C GLN A 16 -0.96 18.86 2.14
N LEU A 17 -0.87 17.66 2.75
CA LEU A 17 0.24 16.72 2.51
C LEU A 17 0.22 16.16 1.10
N MET A 18 -0.96 15.82 0.59
CA MET A 18 -1.13 15.19 -0.72
C MET A 18 -1.32 16.23 -1.85
N LYS A 19 -1.45 17.52 -1.52
CA LYS A 19 -1.74 18.61 -2.46
C LYS A 19 -2.97 18.33 -3.33
N LEU A 20 -4.02 17.78 -2.71
CA LEU A 20 -5.26 17.46 -3.39
C LEU A 20 -5.99 18.74 -3.81
N THR A 21 -6.51 18.71 -5.03
CA THR A 21 -7.40 19.75 -5.55
C THR A 21 -8.80 19.67 -4.90
N PRO A 22 -9.63 20.73 -4.95
CA PRO A 22 -10.95 20.75 -4.32
C PRO A 22 -11.97 19.77 -4.93
N ASP A 23 -11.66 19.18 -6.08
CA ASP A 23 -12.52 18.21 -6.79
C ASP A 23 -12.44 16.79 -6.24
N HIS A 24 -11.77 16.57 -5.11
CA HIS A 24 -11.69 15.27 -4.43
C HIS A 24 -12.63 15.22 -3.22
N GLU A 25 -13.27 14.07 -3.06
CA GLU A 25 -13.92 13.65 -1.81
C GLU A 25 -12.98 12.79 -0.98
N ILE A 26 -13.07 12.92 0.34
CA ILE A 26 -12.27 12.13 1.28
C ILE A 26 -13.20 11.52 2.32
N VAL A 27 -13.22 10.20 2.40
CA VAL A 27 -14.08 9.48 3.33
C VAL A 27 -13.31 8.42 4.12
N PHE A 28 -13.82 8.10 5.30
CA PHE A 28 -13.33 7.04 6.17
C PHE A 28 -14.36 5.92 6.20
N ILE A 29 -13.91 4.71 5.91
CA ILE A 29 -14.78 3.55 5.79
C ILE A 29 -14.25 2.41 6.66
N GLN A 30 -15.13 1.78 7.43
CA GLN A 30 -14.81 0.61 8.24
C GLN A 30 -14.43 -0.60 7.38
N GLY A 31 -13.70 -1.57 7.94
CA GLY A 31 -13.37 -2.85 7.31
C GLY A 31 -12.00 -2.91 6.62
N GLY A 32 -11.26 -1.82 6.54
CA GLY A 32 -9.91 -1.78 5.97
C GLY A 32 -9.84 -2.13 4.48
N GLY A 33 -8.65 -2.55 3.98
CA GLY A 33 -8.42 -2.80 2.55
C GLY A 33 -9.26 -3.94 1.96
N THR A 34 -9.51 -5.01 2.71
CA THR A 34 -10.33 -6.14 2.22
C THR A 34 -11.75 -5.71 1.89
N MET A 35 -12.32 -4.78 2.67
CA MET A 35 -13.63 -4.21 2.37
C MET A 35 -13.58 -3.35 1.09
N GLN A 36 -12.47 -2.71 0.82
CA GLN A 36 -12.31 -1.89 -0.38
C GLN A 36 -12.23 -2.72 -1.66
N PHE A 37 -11.65 -3.93 -1.64
CA PHE A 37 -11.73 -4.86 -2.78
C PHE A 37 -13.17 -5.13 -3.21
N LEU A 38 -14.06 -5.27 -2.23
CA LEU A 38 -15.49 -5.47 -2.47
C LEU A 38 -16.15 -4.17 -2.93
N MET A 39 -15.93 -3.07 -2.21
CA MET A 39 -16.66 -1.84 -2.44
C MET A 39 -16.31 -1.17 -3.79
N GLU A 40 -15.02 -1.19 -4.21
CA GLU A 40 -14.63 -0.57 -5.48
C GLU A 40 -15.34 -1.24 -6.66
N SER A 41 -15.36 -2.56 -6.70
CA SER A 41 -16.02 -3.30 -7.77
C SER A 41 -17.55 -3.16 -7.71
N TYR A 42 -18.12 -3.19 -6.51
CA TYR A 42 -19.56 -3.07 -6.32
C TYR A 42 -20.09 -1.69 -6.74
N ASN A 43 -19.28 -0.63 -6.59
CA ASN A 43 -19.65 0.73 -7.00
C ASN A 43 -19.34 1.03 -8.47
N PHE A 44 -18.22 0.55 -9.01
CA PHE A 44 -17.68 1.06 -10.27
C PHE A 44 -17.57 0.02 -11.39
N LEU A 45 -17.81 -1.26 -11.13
CA LEU A 45 -17.82 -2.28 -12.18
C LEU A 45 -19.18 -2.32 -12.86
N HIS A 46 -19.31 -1.73 -14.05
CA HIS A 46 -20.53 -1.71 -14.86
C HIS A 46 -20.47 -2.73 -15.98
N THR A 47 -19.37 -2.78 -16.71
CA THR A 47 -19.15 -3.65 -17.87
C THR A 47 -18.00 -4.62 -17.63
N ARG A 48 -16.81 -4.10 -17.44
CA ARG A 48 -15.59 -4.87 -17.16
C ARG A 48 -14.53 -4.03 -16.46
N ALA A 49 -13.66 -4.66 -15.69
CA ALA A 49 -12.53 -4.00 -15.05
C ALA A 49 -11.21 -4.67 -15.39
N ALA A 50 -10.16 -3.85 -15.48
CA ALA A 50 -8.79 -4.27 -15.71
C ALA A 50 -8.01 -4.27 -14.39
N TYR A 51 -7.19 -5.29 -14.19
CA TYR A 51 -6.35 -5.43 -13.01
C TYR A 51 -4.89 -5.61 -13.42
N ALA A 52 -3.97 -4.87 -12.80
CA ALA A 52 -2.55 -5.15 -12.92
C ALA A 52 -2.18 -6.24 -11.90
N ASP A 53 -1.99 -7.48 -12.36
CA ASP A 53 -1.66 -8.62 -11.50
C ASP A 53 -0.18 -8.60 -11.12
N THR A 54 0.15 -7.80 -10.11
CA THR A 54 1.53 -7.60 -9.61
C THR A 54 1.79 -8.26 -8.26
N GLY A 55 0.87 -9.05 -7.75
CA GLY A 55 1.02 -9.77 -6.49
C GLY A 55 -0.28 -10.24 -5.87
N VAL A 56 -0.17 -10.89 -4.72
CA VAL A 56 -1.32 -11.53 -4.03
C VAL A 56 -2.47 -10.56 -3.76
N TRP A 57 -2.18 -9.32 -3.38
CA TRP A 57 -3.24 -8.34 -3.05
C TRP A 57 -3.97 -7.86 -4.30
N ALA A 58 -3.24 -7.57 -5.38
CA ALA A 58 -3.84 -7.25 -6.68
C ALA A 58 -4.71 -8.41 -7.19
N HIS A 59 -4.22 -9.65 -7.07
CA HIS A 59 -4.97 -10.84 -7.43
C HIS A 59 -6.25 -10.99 -6.62
N LYS A 60 -6.20 -10.78 -5.30
CA LYS A 60 -7.40 -10.83 -4.44
C LYS A 60 -8.40 -9.73 -4.76
N ALA A 61 -7.95 -8.53 -5.12
CA ALA A 61 -8.84 -7.46 -5.57
C ALA A 61 -9.60 -7.89 -6.83
N ARG A 62 -8.90 -8.44 -7.83
CA ARG A 62 -9.51 -8.98 -9.05
C ARG A 62 -10.51 -10.11 -8.76
N ASP A 63 -10.12 -11.07 -7.93
CA ASP A 63 -10.99 -12.21 -7.59
C ASP A 63 -12.26 -11.75 -6.85
N SER A 64 -12.14 -10.73 -5.99
CA SER A 64 -13.32 -10.13 -5.35
C SER A 64 -14.24 -9.45 -6.37
N ALA A 65 -13.68 -8.77 -7.36
CA ALA A 65 -14.45 -8.11 -8.41
C ALA A 65 -15.15 -9.10 -9.36
N ALA A 66 -14.58 -10.27 -9.56
CA ALA A 66 -15.14 -11.32 -10.42
C ALA A 66 -16.55 -11.79 -9.97
N PHE A 67 -16.94 -11.56 -8.71
CA PHE A 67 -18.30 -11.80 -8.24
C PHE A 67 -19.34 -10.82 -8.79
N PHE A 68 -18.91 -9.65 -9.29
CA PHE A 68 -19.80 -8.56 -9.69
C PHE A 68 -19.82 -8.31 -11.20
N GLY A 69 -18.83 -8.80 -11.93
CA GLY A 69 -18.78 -8.58 -13.36
C GLY A 69 -17.56 -9.18 -14.04
N LYS A 70 -17.33 -8.77 -15.29
CA LYS A 70 -16.19 -9.26 -16.07
C LYS A 70 -14.89 -8.59 -15.62
N VAL A 71 -13.86 -9.38 -15.36
CA VAL A 71 -12.53 -8.91 -15.00
C VAL A 71 -11.46 -9.56 -15.88
N TYR A 72 -10.34 -8.88 -16.04
CA TYR A 72 -9.19 -9.42 -16.76
C TYR A 72 -7.89 -8.78 -16.27
N ASP A 73 -6.78 -9.49 -16.49
CA ASP A 73 -5.46 -8.95 -16.23
C ASP A 73 -5.04 -8.02 -17.36
N ALA A 74 -4.82 -6.73 -17.05
CA ALA A 74 -4.24 -5.77 -18.00
C ALA A 74 -2.77 -6.09 -18.27
N ASN A 75 -2.09 -6.64 -17.29
CA ASN A 75 -0.77 -7.24 -17.34
C ASN A 75 -0.58 -8.15 -16.12
N SER A 76 0.52 -8.91 -16.12
CA SER A 76 0.90 -9.74 -14.97
C SER A 76 2.42 -9.88 -14.91
N SER A 77 2.98 -9.91 -13.70
CA SER A 77 4.37 -10.27 -13.44
C SER A 77 4.54 -11.66 -12.82
N LYS A 78 3.51 -12.49 -12.90
CA LYS A 78 3.49 -13.87 -12.38
C LYS A 78 4.55 -14.76 -13.04
N ASP A 79 4.90 -14.50 -14.28
CA ASP A 79 5.94 -15.20 -15.05
C ASP A 79 7.30 -15.23 -14.35
N ARG A 80 7.60 -14.18 -13.57
CA ARG A 80 8.82 -14.10 -12.74
C ARG A 80 8.49 -13.94 -11.26
N ASN A 81 7.48 -14.65 -10.81
CA ASN A 81 7.05 -14.67 -9.40
C ASN A 81 6.89 -13.27 -8.80
N TYR A 82 6.28 -12.35 -9.56
CA TYR A 82 5.99 -10.97 -9.13
C TYR A 82 7.23 -10.16 -8.71
N SER A 83 8.39 -10.45 -9.31
CA SER A 83 9.64 -9.76 -8.95
C SER A 83 9.83 -8.41 -9.64
N TYR A 84 8.90 -7.99 -10.50
CA TYR A 84 8.96 -6.73 -11.24
C TYR A 84 7.57 -6.12 -11.45
N ILE A 85 7.54 -4.86 -11.87
CA ILE A 85 6.33 -4.14 -12.27
C ILE A 85 6.29 -4.06 -13.80
N PRO A 86 5.27 -4.65 -14.47
CA PRO A 86 5.09 -4.51 -15.91
C PRO A 86 4.78 -3.04 -16.27
N GLU A 87 5.26 -2.59 -17.44
CA GLU A 87 5.06 -1.20 -17.89
C GLU A 87 3.96 -1.09 -18.97
N ASP A 88 3.61 -2.17 -19.65
CA ASP A 88 2.58 -2.22 -20.69
C ASP A 88 1.24 -2.69 -20.11
N TYR A 89 0.16 -2.08 -20.59
CA TYR A 89 -1.20 -2.35 -20.12
C TYR A 89 -2.13 -2.63 -21.30
N LEU A 90 -2.74 -3.81 -21.34
CA LEU A 90 -3.81 -4.13 -22.27
C LEU A 90 -5.12 -3.53 -21.74
N ILE A 91 -5.61 -2.48 -22.40
CA ILE A 91 -6.92 -1.92 -22.09
C ILE A 91 -7.90 -2.33 -23.18
N ARG A 92 -8.93 -3.10 -22.81
CA ARG A 92 -10.00 -3.55 -23.71
C ARG A 92 -11.07 -2.46 -23.82
N PRO A 93 -11.82 -2.39 -24.94
CA PRO A 93 -12.96 -1.50 -25.05
C PRO A 93 -13.95 -1.68 -23.89
N GLU A 94 -14.64 -0.62 -23.52
CA GLU A 94 -15.66 -0.61 -22.43
C GLU A 94 -15.11 -1.05 -21.07
N THR A 95 -13.82 -0.78 -20.79
CA THR A 95 -13.23 -1.01 -19.48
C THR A 95 -13.55 0.18 -18.57
N ASP A 96 -14.20 -0.11 -17.45
CA ASP A 96 -14.68 0.89 -16.49
C ASP A 96 -13.52 1.53 -15.71
N TYR A 97 -12.52 0.72 -15.32
CA TYR A 97 -11.32 1.18 -14.59
C TYR A 97 -10.17 0.20 -14.69
N LEU A 98 -8.98 0.71 -14.39
CA LEU A 98 -7.77 -0.07 -14.11
C LEU A 98 -7.47 -0.03 -12.62
N HIS A 99 -7.38 -1.19 -11.98
CA HIS A 99 -6.88 -1.31 -10.59
C HIS A 99 -5.39 -1.60 -10.55
N ILE A 100 -4.66 -0.88 -9.69
CA ILE A 100 -3.25 -1.15 -9.38
C ILE A 100 -3.04 -1.21 -7.86
N THR A 101 -2.12 -2.07 -7.42
CA THR A 101 -1.60 -2.10 -6.05
C THR A 101 -0.20 -1.48 -6.05
N THR A 102 -0.07 -0.26 -5.54
CA THR A 102 1.13 0.57 -5.74
C THR A 102 2.38 0.05 -5.04
N ASN A 103 2.21 -0.72 -3.97
CA ASN A 103 3.29 -1.39 -3.26
C ASN A 103 2.89 -2.82 -2.83
N ASN A 104 3.61 -3.81 -3.34
CA ASN A 104 3.35 -5.22 -3.11
C ASN A 104 4.14 -5.73 -1.90
N THR A 105 3.52 -5.73 -0.74
CA THR A 105 4.15 -6.05 0.56
C THR A 105 4.76 -7.44 0.67
N ILE A 106 4.24 -8.40 -0.12
CA ILE A 106 4.67 -9.80 -0.08
C ILE A 106 5.91 -10.03 -0.93
N TYR A 107 6.00 -9.33 -2.06
CA TYR A 107 7.07 -9.51 -3.06
C TYR A 107 8.11 -8.39 -3.05
N GLY A 108 7.83 -7.29 -2.33
CA GLY A 108 8.77 -6.18 -2.20
C GLY A 108 8.95 -5.35 -3.47
N THR A 109 7.92 -5.28 -4.32
CA THR A 109 7.89 -4.40 -5.50
C THR A 109 7.03 -3.18 -5.27
N GLU A 110 7.40 -2.05 -5.87
CA GLU A 110 6.72 -0.74 -5.74
C GLU A 110 6.67 -0.03 -7.08
N TYR A 111 5.55 0.64 -7.38
CA TYR A 111 5.40 1.43 -8.59
C TYR A 111 6.16 2.74 -8.50
N TRP A 112 7.22 2.90 -9.29
CA TRP A 112 7.96 4.18 -9.45
C TRP A 112 7.46 4.97 -10.65
N LYS A 113 6.89 4.27 -11.65
CA LYS A 113 6.18 4.84 -12.77
C LYS A 113 4.75 4.32 -12.75
N PHE A 114 3.80 5.21 -12.92
CA PHE A 114 2.39 4.85 -12.95
C PHE A 114 1.85 4.70 -14.37
N PRO A 115 0.80 3.89 -14.57
CA PRO A 115 0.17 3.72 -15.87
C PRO A 115 -0.21 5.06 -16.52
N LYS A 116 -0.10 5.13 -17.85
CA LYS A 116 -0.62 6.20 -18.68
C LYS A 116 -1.71 5.59 -19.55
N VAL A 117 -2.94 5.63 -19.09
CA VAL A 117 -4.12 5.07 -19.76
C VAL A 117 -5.25 6.12 -19.74
N ASP A 118 -6.15 6.05 -20.71
CA ASP A 118 -7.26 6.99 -20.89
C ASP A 118 -8.56 6.51 -20.19
N ILE A 119 -8.41 5.68 -19.15
CA ILE A 119 -9.52 5.18 -18.33
C ILE A 119 -9.25 5.49 -16.86
N PRO A 120 -10.27 5.52 -15.99
CA PRO A 120 -10.09 5.72 -14.56
C PRO A 120 -9.10 4.76 -13.93
N ILE A 121 -8.26 5.25 -13.00
CA ILE A 121 -7.31 4.44 -12.25
C ILE A 121 -7.69 4.42 -10.76
N ILE A 122 -7.91 3.21 -10.23
CA ILE A 122 -8.10 2.95 -8.81
C ILE A 122 -6.81 2.38 -8.21
N CYS A 123 -6.35 2.95 -7.09
CA CYS A 123 -5.10 2.55 -6.44
C CYS A 123 -5.32 2.02 -5.03
N ASP A 124 -4.83 0.81 -4.76
CA ASP A 124 -4.50 0.36 -3.40
C ASP A 124 -3.14 0.93 -3.00
N MET A 125 -3.15 1.93 -2.13
CA MET A 125 -1.94 2.52 -1.54
C MET A 125 -1.74 2.14 -0.07
N SER A 126 -2.33 1.05 0.39
CA SER A 126 -2.32 0.68 1.82
C SER A 126 -0.91 0.63 2.43
N SER A 127 0.10 0.27 1.68
CA SER A 127 1.45 0.07 2.22
C SER A 127 2.47 1.15 1.88
N ASP A 128 2.13 2.08 1.00
CA ASP A 128 3.05 3.17 0.59
C ASP A 128 2.43 4.58 0.63
N ILE A 129 1.16 4.70 1.04
CA ILE A 129 0.52 6.01 1.17
C ILE A 129 1.32 6.92 2.11
N LEU A 130 1.54 8.17 1.71
CA LEU A 130 2.34 9.17 2.43
C LEU A 130 3.79 8.73 2.74
N SER A 131 4.34 7.78 1.99
CA SER A 131 5.75 7.37 2.11
C SER A 131 6.69 8.23 1.29
N ARG A 132 6.16 8.89 0.29
CA ARG A 132 6.89 9.72 -0.70
C ARG A 132 5.97 10.72 -1.37
N ARG A 133 6.55 11.65 -2.13
CA ARG A 133 5.78 12.52 -3.00
C ARG A 133 5.28 11.76 -4.22
N ILE A 134 3.99 11.88 -4.47
CA ILE A 134 3.28 11.40 -5.65
C ILE A 134 2.34 12.51 -6.08
N ASP A 135 2.08 12.66 -7.36
CA ASP A 135 0.94 13.43 -7.84
C ASP A 135 -0.33 12.60 -7.64
N PHE A 136 -0.97 12.80 -6.50
CA PHE A 136 -2.18 12.05 -6.13
C PHE A 136 -3.38 12.44 -6.99
N ASN A 137 -3.38 13.63 -7.62
CA ASN A 137 -4.50 14.11 -8.44
C ASN A 137 -4.64 13.34 -9.77
N ARG A 138 -3.63 12.59 -10.16
CA ARG A 138 -3.68 11.76 -11.37
C ARG A 138 -4.61 10.55 -11.28
N PHE A 139 -4.95 10.11 -10.08
CA PHE A 139 -5.78 8.93 -9.84
C PHE A 139 -7.23 9.33 -9.63
N ASP A 140 -8.15 8.50 -10.10
CA ASP A 140 -9.57 8.75 -9.96
C ASP A 140 -10.09 8.29 -8.60
N MET A 141 -9.45 7.24 -8.06
CA MET A 141 -9.67 6.79 -6.70
C MET A 141 -8.38 6.26 -6.08
N ILE A 142 -8.16 6.59 -4.83
CA ILE A 142 -7.11 6.02 -3.98
C ILE A 142 -7.78 5.50 -2.72
N TRP A 143 -7.41 4.32 -2.30
CA TRP A 143 -7.76 3.86 -0.97
C TRP A 143 -6.57 3.24 -0.25
N ALA A 144 -6.61 3.25 1.06
CA ALA A 144 -5.55 2.70 1.90
C ALA A 144 -6.12 2.18 3.21
N GLY A 145 -5.86 0.91 3.51
CA GLY A 145 -5.99 0.40 4.87
C GLY A 145 -4.98 1.12 5.77
N ILE A 146 -5.45 1.76 6.85
CA ILE A 146 -4.61 2.70 7.61
C ILE A 146 -3.57 2.05 8.53
N GLN A 147 -3.65 0.75 8.80
CA GLN A 147 -2.85 0.03 9.80
C GLN A 147 -1.33 -0.06 9.51
N LYS A 148 -0.89 0.38 8.34
CA LYS A 148 0.53 0.31 7.94
C LYS A 148 1.24 1.65 8.16
N ASN A 149 0.83 2.68 7.44
CA ASN A 149 1.48 4.00 7.48
C ASN A 149 0.68 5.09 8.20
N LEU A 150 -0.62 4.88 8.48
CA LEU A 150 -1.52 5.96 8.87
C LEU A 150 -2.14 5.81 10.27
N GLY A 151 -2.12 4.65 10.90
CA GLY A 151 -2.72 4.50 12.23
C GLY A 151 -3.06 3.07 12.62
N ALA A 152 -4.18 2.90 13.33
CA ALA A 152 -4.65 1.62 13.85
C ALA A 152 -5.47 0.84 12.81
N ALA A 153 -5.54 -0.49 12.97
CA ALA A 153 -6.36 -1.36 12.12
C ALA A 153 -7.87 -1.11 12.31
N GLY A 154 -8.67 -1.33 11.27
CA GLY A 154 -10.14 -1.29 11.32
C GLY A 154 -10.80 -0.27 10.38
N MET A 155 -10.01 0.54 9.66
CA MET A 155 -10.52 1.59 8.78
C MET A 155 -9.71 1.67 7.49
N ALA A 156 -10.36 2.09 6.40
CA ALA A 156 -9.72 2.56 5.19
C ALA A 156 -9.93 4.08 5.03
N LEU A 157 -8.90 4.76 4.56
CA LEU A 157 -8.98 6.09 3.98
C LEU A 157 -9.30 5.91 2.50
N VAL A 158 -10.31 6.62 2.00
CA VAL A 158 -10.68 6.63 0.58
C VAL A 158 -10.70 8.06 0.09
N ILE A 159 -10.06 8.30 -1.04
CA ILE A 159 -9.97 9.59 -1.74
C ILE A 159 -10.43 9.32 -3.17
N LEU A 160 -11.40 10.05 -3.65
CA LEU A 160 -11.91 9.87 -5.00
C LEU A 160 -12.30 11.21 -5.64
N LYS A 161 -12.10 11.33 -6.95
CA LYS A 161 -12.54 12.50 -7.71
C LYS A 161 -14.06 12.58 -7.68
N LYS A 162 -14.61 13.78 -7.52
CA LYS A 162 -16.05 14.02 -7.48
C LYS A 162 -16.77 13.52 -8.74
N ASP A 163 -16.17 13.70 -9.90
CA ASP A 163 -16.79 13.24 -11.15
C ASP A 163 -16.76 11.72 -11.27
N PHE A 164 -15.69 11.07 -10.81
CA PHE A 164 -15.65 9.61 -10.74
C PHE A 164 -16.66 9.07 -9.70
N ALA A 165 -16.81 9.73 -8.56
CA ALA A 165 -17.79 9.35 -7.54
C ALA A 165 -19.24 9.36 -8.07
N LYS A 166 -19.57 10.24 -9.03
CA LYS A 166 -20.89 10.31 -9.66
C LYS A 166 -21.22 9.09 -10.54
N THR A 167 -20.20 8.37 -11.00
CA THR A 167 -20.41 7.15 -11.81
C THR A 167 -20.73 5.91 -10.96
N ALA A 168 -20.64 6.03 -9.61
CA ALA A 168 -20.92 4.92 -8.71
C ALA A 168 -22.38 4.44 -8.83
N ARG A 169 -22.57 3.13 -8.73
CA ARG A 169 -23.90 2.51 -8.70
C ARG A 169 -24.69 2.96 -7.47
N THR A 170 -25.99 3.13 -7.66
CA THR A 170 -26.95 3.53 -6.61
C THR A 170 -27.96 2.43 -6.27
N ASP A 171 -27.98 1.33 -7.04
CA ASP A 171 -28.83 0.16 -6.88
C ASP A 171 -28.22 -0.93 -5.97
N ILE A 172 -27.31 -0.54 -5.10
CA ILE A 172 -26.61 -1.39 -4.13
C ILE A 172 -26.94 -0.93 -2.70
N PRO A 173 -26.74 -1.79 -1.67
CA PRO A 173 -27.03 -1.40 -0.29
C PRO A 173 -26.33 -0.10 0.13
N PRO A 174 -27.03 0.83 0.81
CA PRO A 174 -26.46 2.15 1.16
C PRO A 174 -25.14 2.06 1.95
N PHE A 175 -24.95 1.05 2.80
CA PHE A 175 -23.73 0.83 3.55
C PHE A 175 -22.52 0.51 2.66
N LEU A 176 -22.72 0.05 1.43
CA LEU A 176 -21.69 -0.26 0.45
C LEU A 176 -21.48 0.85 -0.59
N GLN A 177 -22.29 1.92 -0.57
CA GLN A 177 -22.17 3.04 -1.49
C GLN A 177 -21.17 4.08 -0.98
N TYR A 178 -20.16 4.44 -1.77
CA TYR A 178 -19.30 5.60 -1.46
C TYR A 178 -20.09 6.89 -1.34
N LYS A 179 -21.14 7.08 -2.18
CA LYS A 179 -22.04 8.22 -2.12
C LYS A 179 -22.63 8.44 -0.73
N THR A 180 -23.07 7.38 -0.07
CA THR A 180 -23.62 7.43 1.29
C THR A 180 -22.61 8.00 2.29
N PHE A 181 -21.36 7.55 2.22
CA PHE A 181 -20.30 8.06 3.12
C PHE A 181 -19.90 9.50 2.79
N ILE A 182 -19.94 9.91 1.52
CA ILE A 182 -19.70 11.29 1.11
C ILE A 182 -20.79 12.20 1.68
N GLU A 183 -22.07 11.91 1.43
CA GLU A 183 -23.22 12.70 1.89
C GLU A 183 -23.32 12.78 3.42
N LYS A 184 -22.87 11.77 4.13
CA LYS A 184 -22.88 11.70 5.61
C LYS A 184 -21.53 12.07 6.25
N ASN A 185 -20.57 12.63 5.48
CA ASN A 185 -19.25 13.00 5.98
C ASN A 185 -18.61 11.87 6.81
N SER A 186 -18.61 10.65 6.26
CA SER A 186 -18.10 9.41 6.90
C SER A 186 -18.85 8.96 8.16
N SER A 187 -20.01 9.54 8.46
CA SER A 187 -20.77 9.26 9.69
C SER A 187 -22.15 8.64 9.39
N TYR A 188 -22.23 7.80 8.38
CA TYR A 188 -23.45 7.02 8.09
C TYR A 188 -23.79 6.07 9.25
N ASN A 189 -22.81 5.43 9.81
CA ASN A 189 -22.86 4.67 11.06
C ASN A 189 -21.79 5.18 12.03
N THR A 190 -21.73 4.66 13.24
CA THR A 190 -20.71 5.05 14.22
C THR A 190 -19.31 4.78 13.68
N PRO A 191 -18.49 5.81 13.40
CA PRO A 191 -17.16 5.60 12.83
C PRO A 191 -16.17 5.08 13.88
N PRO A 192 -15.07 4.43 13.48
CA PRO A 192 -14.04 3.94 14.39
C PRO A 192 -13.20 5.11 14.93
N VAL A 193 -13.70 5.74 16.00
CA VAL A 193 -13.14 6.98 16.59
C VAL A 193 -11.65 6.89 16.89
N PHE A 194 -11.20 5.77 17.46
CA PHE A 194 -9.79 5.54 17.78
C PHE A 194 -8.92 5.55 16.51
N CYS A 195 -9.40 4.97 15.41
CA CYS A 195 -8.70 4.99 14.14
C CYS A 195 -8.55 6.41 13.57
N ILE A 196 -9.62 7.22 13.64
CA ILE A 196 -9.58 8.63 13.22
C ILE A 196 -8.63 9.45 14.11
N TYR A 197 -8.66 9.20 15.40
CA TYR A 197 -7.75 9.86 16.36
C TYR A 197 -6.28 9.54 16.06
N THR A 198 -5.94 8.25 15.89
CA THR A 198 -4.56 7.84 15.59
C THR A 198 -4.11 8.36 14.23
N LEU A 199 -4.97 8.32 13.20
CA LEU A 199 -4.69 8.91 11.90
C LEU A 199 -4.34 10.41 12.03
N ASN A 200 -5.13 11.18 12.76
CA ASN A 200 -4.87 12.59 12.98
C ASN A 200 -3.50 12.83 13.64
N LYS A 201 -3.13 12.02 14.64
CA LYS A 201 -1.81 12.10 15.29
C LYS A 201 -0.67 11.80 14.31
N ILE A 202 -0.83 10.81 13.46
CA ILE A 202 0.19 10.47 12.44
C ILE A 202 0.34 11.58 11.40
N LEU A 203 -0.76 12.18 10.93
CA LEU A 203 -0.70 13.29 9.98
C LEU A 203 0.03 14.50 10.57
N HIS A 204 -0.28 14.86 11.81
CA HIS A 204 0.45 15.90 12.55
C HIS A 204 1.94 15.57 12.69
N TRP A 205 2.25 14.31 13.01
CA TRP A 205 3.63 13.86 13.13
C TRP A 205 4.37 14.03 11.80
N ILE A 206 3.78 13.61 10.66
CA ILE A 206 4.38 13.78 9.33
C ILE A 206 4.69 15.26 9.05
N ILE A 207 3.74 16.16 9.35
CA ILE A 207 3.93 17.62 9.16
C ILE A 207 5.08 18.13 10.03
N LYS A 208 5.10 17.75 11.32
CA LYS A 208 6.18 18.14 12.25
C LYS A 208 7.54 17.60 11.83
N GLN A 209 7.60 16.47 11.12
CA GLN A 209 8.85 15.93 10.57
C GLN A 209 9.36 16.72 9.35
N GLY A 210 8.59 17.67 8.81
CA GLY A 210 8.93 18.46 7.61
C GLY A 210 8.20 18.01 6.35
N GLY A 211 7.13 17.23 6.49
CA GLY A 211 6.26 16.78 5.38
C GLY A 211 6.85 15.65 4.56
N LEU A 212 6.24 15.40 3.39
CA LEU A 212 6.55 14.23 2.57
C LEU A 212 7.97 14.24 1.99
N ASP A 213 8.59 15.40 1.75
CA ASP A 213 9.97 15.46 1.24
C ASP A 213 10.96 14.85 2.23
N ILE A 214 10.78 15.15 3.52
CA ILE A 214 11.64 14.60 4.57
C ILE A 214 11.33 13.13 4.83
N ILE A 215 10.05 12.75 4.82
CA ILE A 215 9.63 11.35 4.95
C ILE A 215 10.23 10.51 3.81
N GLU A 216 10.13 10.97 2.56
CA GLU A 216 10.70 10.28 1.40
C GLU A 216 12.22 10.12 1.52
N LYS A 217 12.93 11.20 1.88
CA LYS A 217 14.39 11.15 2.09
C LYS A 217 14.77 10.09 3.12
N ARG A 218 14.08 10.08 4.28
CA ARG A 218 14.30 9.07 5.34
C ARG A 218 13.99 7.66 4.87
N ASN A 219 12.88 7.46 4.16
CA ASN A 219 12.51 6.15 3.65
C ASN A 219 13.54 5.62 2.63
N LYS A 220 14.06 6.51 1.78
CA LYS A 220 15.15 6.17 0.86
C LYS A 220 16.42 5.75 1.60
N GLU A 221 16.80 6.48 2.63
CA GLU A 221 17.97 6.18 3.47
C GLU A 221 17.80 4.83 4.21
N LYS A 222 16.65 4.60 4.85
CA LYS A 222 16.32 3.34 5.52
C LYS A 222 16.41 2.13 4.58
N ALA A 223 15.76 2.22 3.42
CA ALA A 223 15.77 1.15 2.44
C ALA A 223 17.18 0.89 1.91
N LYS A 224 17.97 1.95 1.67
CA LYS A 224 19.35 1.83 1.21
C LYS A 224 20.23 1.05 2.18
N LEU A 225 20.09 1.26 3.50
CA LEU A 225 20.85 0.52 4.51
C LEU A 225 20.69 -1.01 4.36
N ILE A 226 19.48 -1.47 4.13
CA ILE A 226 19.19 -2.90 4.02
C ILE A 226 19.58 -3.43 2.62
N TYR A 227 19.22 -2.70 1.54
CA TYR A 227 19.58 -3.13 0.18
C TYR A 227 21.09 -3.16 -0.05
N ASP A 228 21.86 -2.25 0.58
CA ASP A 228 23.33 -2.28 0.50
C ASP A 228 23.90 -3.59 1.08
N ILE A 229 23.34 -4.10 2.21
CA ILE A 229 23.75 -5.39 2.77
C ILE A 229 23.40 -6.53 1.81
N ILE A 230 22.18 -6.55 1.26
CA ILE A 230 21.76 -7.59 0.33
C ILE A 230 22.66 -7.59 -0.92
N ASP A 231 22.86 -6.42 -1.54
CA ASP A 231 23.62 -6.29 -2.79
C ASP A 231 25.12 -6.58 -2.63
N LYS A 232 25.70 -6.34 -1.45
CA LYS A 232 27.12 -6.61 -1.13
C LYS A 232 27.36 -7.99 -0.55
N SER A 233 26.33 -8.80 -0.36
CA SER A 233 26.44 -10.12 0.28
C SER A 233 27.00 -11.22 -0.61
N ASN A 234 27.34 -10.92 -1.88
CA ASN A 234 27.79 -11.91 -2.86
C ASN A 234 26.82 -13.10 -3.02
N GLY A 235 25.51 -12.84 -2.95
CA GLY A 235 24.48 -13.85 -3.12
C GLY A 235 24.08 -14.60 -1.85
N PHE A 236 24.68 -14.28 -0.70
CA PHE A 236 24.25 -14.83 0.59
C PHE A 236 22.78 -14.43 0.87
N TYR A 237 22.46 -13.15 0.73
CA TYR A 237 21.08 -12.67 0.70
C TYR A 237 20.65 -12.47 -0.75
N LYS A 238 19.54 -13.10 -1.15
CA LYS A 238 18.98 -13.02 -2.50
C LYS A 238 17.73 -12.14 -2.48
N GLY A 239 17.88 -10.86 -2.87
CA GLY A 239 16.74 -9.94 -2.98
C GLY A 239 15.75 -10.42 -4.03
N HIS A 240 14.45 -10.40 -3.71
CA HIS A 240 13.43 -10.90 -4.61
C HIS A 240 13.13 -9.94 -5.77
N ALA A 241 12.90 -8.66 -5.46
CA ALA A 241 12.52 -7.66 -6.45
C ALA A 241 13.72 -7.21 -7.31
N VAL A 242 13.51 -7.03 -8.61
CA VAL A 242 14.50 -6.39 -9.51
C VAL A 242 14.80 -4.98 -9.04
N LYS A 243 16.05 -4.52 -9.19
CA LYS A 243 16.54 -3.26 -8.58
C LYS A 243 15.68 -2.04 -8.90
N LYS A 244 15.18 -1.93 -10.14
CA LYS A 244 14.39 -0.78 -10.58
C LYS A 244 13.00 -0.69 -9.92
N ASP A 245 12.47 -1.81 -9.45
CA ASP A 245 11.11 -1.94 -8.92
C ASP A 245 11.08 -2.25 -7.42
N ARG A 246 12.22 -2.16 -6.73
CA ARG A 246 12.35 -2.42 -5.31
C ARG A 246 11.50 -1.48 -4.46
N SER A 247 10.75 -2.05 -3.54
CA SER A 247 9.99 -1.31 -2.53
C SER A 247 10.90 -0.65 -1.50
N ARG A 248 10.57 0.58 -1.10
CA ARG A 248 11.17 1.23 0.07
C ARG A 248 10.45 0.92 1.38
N MET A 249 9.27 0.31 1.29
CA MET A 249 8.44 -0.03 2.45
C MET A 249 8.60 -1.47 2.91
N ASN A 250 8.79 -2.41 1.97
CA ASN A 250 8.89 -3.83 2.26
C ASN A 250 10.02 -4.45 1.47
N ILE A 251 11.08 -4.84 2.16
CA ILE A 251 12.25 -5.46 1.56
C ILE A 251 12.15 -6.96 1.76
N THR A 252 12.12 -7.73 0.67
CA THR A 252 12.02 -9.18 0.68
C THR A 252 13.28 -9.82 0.13
N PHE A 253 13.72 -10.88 0.77
CA PHE A 253 14.91 -11.64 0.37
C PHE A 253 14.83 -13.08 0.87
N ASN A 254 15.63 -13.96 0.25
CA ASN A 254 15.81 -15.34 0.63
C ASN A 254 17.28 -15.58 1.02
N LEU A 255 17.51 -16.62 1.81
CA LEU A 255 18.80 -17.22 2.04
C LEU A 255 18.98 -18.46 1.14
N SER A 256 20.00 -19.27 1.37
CA SER A 256 20.31 -20.40 0.48
C SER A 256 19.34 -21.57 0.65
N SER A 257 18.76 -21.72 1.85
CA SER A 257 17.83 -22.79 2.19
C SER A 257 16.76 -22.35 3.18
N ALA A 258 15.68 -23.12 3.29
CA ALA A 258 14.62 -22.90 4.26
C ALA A 258 15.09 -23.06 5.71
N ASP A 259 16.06 -23.94 5.97
CA ASP A 259 16.64 -24.14 7.30
C ASP A 259 17.47 -22.92 7.71
N GLU A 260 18.24 -22.35 6.80
CA GLU A 260 18.98 -21.12 7.03
C GLU A 260 18.07 -19.90 7.21
N GLU A 261 16.96 -19.82 6.46
CA GLU A 261 15.94 -18.79 6.67
C GLU A 261 15.31 -18.90 8.07
N LYS A 262 15.05 -20.12 8.54
CA LYS A 262 14.50 -20.38 9.86
C LYS A 262 15.49 -19.97 10.95
N ASP A 263 16.74 -20.36 10.85
CA ASP A 263 17.80 -19.96 11.79
C ASP A 263 17.97 -18.44 11.83
N PHE A 264 18.02 -17.79 10.66
CA PHE A 264 18.07 -16.32 10.57
C PHE A 264 16.91 -15.65 11.32
N ILE A 265 15.67 -16.15 11.14
CA ILE A 265 14.48 -15.61 11.80
C ILE A 265 14.55 -15.82 13.32
N GLU A 266 14.98 -16.97 13.78
CA GLU A 266 15.16 -17.27 15.21
C GLU A 266 16.23 -16.37 15.83
N LYS A 267 17.40 -16.22 15.18
CA LYS A 267 18.48 -15.31 15.60
C LYS A 267 18.04 -13.84 15.59
N ALA A 268 17.27 -13.42 14.60
CA ALA A 268 16.70 -12.09 14.57
C ALA A 268 15.78 -11.83 15.78
N LYS A 269 14.95 -12.81 16.14
CA LYS A 269 14.06 -12.73 17.31
C LYS A 269 14.84 -12.67 18.62
N GLU A 270 15.90 -13.45 18.78
CA GLU A 270 16.83 -13.39 19.94
C GLU A 270 17.43 -11.99 20.08
N ASN A 271 17.75 -11.34 18.96
CA ASN A 271 18.23 -9.96 18.89
C ASN A 271 17.09 -8.90 18.91
N ARG A 272 15.87 -9.27 19.29
CA ARG A 272 14.67 -8.42 19.42
C ARG A 272 14.15 -7.82 18.11
N PHE A 273 14.53 -8.38 16.96
CA PHE A 273 13.93 -8.05 15.67
C PHE A 273 12.73 -8.96 15.42
N ILE A 274 11.53 -8.41 15.61
CA ILE A 274 10.27 -9.16 15.49
C ILE A 274 9.63 -8.89 14.12
N GLY A 275 9.07 -9.95 13.51
CA GLY A 275 8.34 -9.83 12.26
C GLY A 275 9.21 -9.78 11.01
N VAL A 276 10.44 -10.33 11.06
CA VAL A 276 11.34 -10.43 9.91
C VAL A 276 11.03 -11.63 9.01
N ASN A 277 10.14 -12.52 9.42
CA ASN A 277 9.71 -13.65 8.61
C ASN A 277 8.93 -13.18 7.37
N GLY A 278 9.15 -13.84 6.25
CA GLY A 278 8.40 -13.64 5.02
C GLY A 278 6.93 -14.02 5.16
N HIS A 279 6.17 -13.79 4.11
CA HIS A 279 4.76 -14.15 4.12
C HIS A 279 4.61 -15.67 3.94
N ARG A 280 3.66 -16.28 4.68
CA ARG A 280 3.41 -17.74 4.68
C ARG A 280 3.23 -18.38 3.30
N LEU A 281 2.83 -17.60 2.28
CA LEU A 281 2.62 -18.09 0.91
C LEU A 281 3.91 -18.16 0.09
N VAL A 282 4.97 -17.42 0.44
CA VAL A 282 6.19 -17.28 -0.37
C VAL A 282 7.45 -17.64 0.41
N GLY A 283 7.38 -17.76 1.73
CA GLY A 283 8.57 -18.00 2.57
C GLY A 283 9.52 -16.81 2.62
N GLY A 284 10.79 -17.09 2.80
CA GLY A 284 11.85 -16.09 2.85
C GLY A 284 11.78 -15.17 4.07
N CYS A 285 12.46 -14.05 3.96
CA CYS A 285 12.52 -13.00 4.95
C CYS A 285 11.93 -11.69 4.41
N ARG A 286 11.36 -10.88 5.30
CA ARG A 286 10.81 -9.57 4.96
C ARG A 286 11.08 -8.56 6.07
N ILE A 287 11.65 -7.42 5.70
CA ILE A 287 11.82 -6.28 6.60
C ILE A 287 10.87 -5.18 6.15
N SER A 288 9.92 -4.80 7.04
CA SER A 288 8.94 -3.74 6.77
C SER A 288 9.41 -2.42 7.40
N LEU A 289 9.60 -1.40 6.56
CA LEU A 289 10.22 -0.11 6.91
C LEU A 289 9.21 1.05 6.84
N TYR A 290 7.98 0.84 7.32
CA TYR A 290 6.96 1.89 7.29
C TYR A 290 7.46 3.20 7.92
N ASN A 291 6.77 4.30 7.65
CA ASN A 291 7.21 5.66 7.99
C ASN A 291 7.71 5.82 9.43
N ALA A 292 7.06 5.16 10.40
CA ALA A 292 7.40 5.27 11.82
C ALA A 292 8.65 4.49 12.24
N VAL A 293 9.16 3.57 11.41
CA VAL A 293 10.41 2.85 11.70
C VAL A 293 11.57 3.81 11.62
N THR A 294 12.39 3.87 12.67
CA THR A 294 13.51 4.81 12.77
C THR A 294 14.72 4.36 11.94
N ILE A 295 15.57 5.31 11.57
CA ILE A 295 16.86 5.02 10.91
C ILE A 295 17.75 4.17 11.80
N ASP A 296 17.74 4.40 13.12
CA ASP A 296 18.56 3.64 14.05
C ASP A 296 18.12 2.18 14.16
N ALA A 297 16.82 1.91 14.11
CA ALA A 297 16.32 0.53 14.01
C ALA A 297 16.79 -0.14 12.70
N CYS A 298 16.81 0.58 11.58
CA CYS A 298 17.31 0.06 10.31
C CYS A 298 18.82 -0.20 10.35
N LYS A 299 19.62 0.68 11.00
CA LYS A 299 21.07 0.45 11.23
C LYS A 299 21.31 -0.80 12.06
N ALA A 300 20.55 -0.97 13.14
CA ALA A 300 20.66 -2.15 14.00
C ALA A 300 20.36 -3.45 13.24
N VAL A 301 19.29 -3.47 12.43
CA VAL A 301 18.99 -4.62 11.56
C VAL A 301 20.09 -4.86 10.53
N ALA A 302 20.62 -3.82 9.89
CA ALA A 302 21.71 -3.94 8.93
C ALA A 302 22.98 -4.52 9.58
N GLN A 303 23.32 -4.07 10.79
CA GLN A 303 24.45 -4.62 11.57
C GLN A 303 24.24 -6.10 11.92
N PHE A 304 23.03 -6.46 12.35
CA PHE A 304 22.67 -7.85 12.61
C PHE A 304 22.82 -8.71 11.35
N MET A 305 22.29 -8.28 10.21
CA MET A 305 22.42 -9.01 8.94
C MET A 305 23.89 -9.19 8.55
N GLU A 306 24.72 -8.17 8.71
CA GLU A 306 26.15 -8.28 8.39
C GLU A 306 26.89 -9.23 9.34
N ALA A 307 26.58 -9.20 10.65
CA ALA A 307 27.16 -10.14 11.63
C ALA A 307 26.74 -11.58 11.32
N TYR A 308 25.42 -11.80 11.12
CA TYR A 308 24.90 -13.12 10.77
C TYR A 308 25.58 -13.71 9.53
N ARG A 309 25.74 -12.90 8.47
CA ARG A 309 26.45 -13.34 7.26
C ARG A 309 27.89 -13.76 7.53
N LYS A 310 28.65 -13.01 8.34
CA LYS A 310 30.04 -13.33 8.68
C LYS A 310 30.21 -14.62 9.48
N ASP A 311 29.21 -14.92 10.32
CA ASP A 311 29.22 -16.12 11.15
C ASP A 311 28.86 -17.40 10.36
N HIS A 312 28.29 -17.24 9.13
CA HIS A 312 27.79 -18.34 8.30
C HIS A 312 28.45 -18.43 6.91
N GLN A 313 29.48 -17.64 6.62
CA GLN A 313 30.38 -17.72 5.47
C GLN A 313 31.77 -18.19 5.90
#